data_1e6c9e9dfada32098a1a7152cdaad84f
#
_entry.id   1e6c9e9dfada32098a1a7152cdaad84f
#
_cell.length_a   1.000
_cell.length_b   1.000
_cell.length_c   1.000
_cell.angle_alpha   90.00
_cell.angle_beta   90.00
_cell.angle_gamma   90.00
#
_symmetry.space_group_name_H-M   'P 1'
#
loop_
_entity.id
_entity.type
_entity.pdbx_description
1 polymer ?
#
loop_
_entity_poly.entity_id
_entity_poly.type
_entity_poly.pdbx_seq_one_letter_code
_entity_poly.pdbx_strand_id
1 'polypeptide(L)'
;DDTPISENLFVVFKNGHYEIAKENLKSLFNATIPFKDKKPYEQFWKKYKRPPLEEFQKYILERKDLLVPQDIRERKGAYFTPRIWVELSQKYIADVLGEDWQEEYYVWDCAAGTGNLLAGLTNKYHIFASTLDQSDVNAMHERIENGALLLHDYVFQFDFLNDEFLPKSKGGKLPDDLYNIITDEEKRKKLVIYINPPYAESGSTKKRDAKIG
;
A
#
# COMPACT_ATOMS: atom_id res chain seq x y z
N ASP A 1 -9.36 -29.23 -1.43
CA ASP A 1 -9.53 -27.81 -1.68
C ASP A 1 -8.26 -27.30 -2.38
N ASP A 2 -8.37 -26.96 -3.66
CA ASP A 2 -7.25 -26.51 -4.50
C ASP A 2 -6.99 -24.99 -4.34
N THR A 3 -7.72 -24.35 -3.42
CA THR A 3 -7.57 -22.91 -3.16
C THR A 3 -6.19 -22.62 -2.58
N PRO A 4 -5.42 -21.68 -3.16
CA PRO A 4 -4.13 -21.30 -2.63
C PRO A 4 -4.18 -20.83 -1.18
N ILE A 5 -3.13 -21.09 -0.41
CA ILE A 5 -3.02 -20.66 1.00
C ILE A 5 -3.27 -19.16 1.15
N SER A 6 -2.80 -18.35 0.19
CA SER A 6 -3.00 -16.91 0.17
C SER A 6 -4.47 -16.49 0.11
N GLU A 7 -5.30 -17.26 -0.57
CA GLU A 7 -6.74 -16.97 -0.65
C GLU A 7 -7.46 -17.41 0.63
N ASN A 8 -7.04 -18.52 1.23
CA ASN A 8 -7.66 -19.05 2.44
C ASN A 8 -7.35 -18.23 3.71
N LEU A 9 -6.28 -17.46 3.73
CA LEU A 9 -5.92 -16.61 4.87
C LEU A 9 -6.84 -15.41 5.05
N PHE A 10 -7.38 -14.89 3.96
CA PHE A 10 -8.16 -13.65 3.95
C PHE A 10 -9.50 -13.77 3.22
N VAL A 11 -9.96 -15.00 3.01
CA VAL A 11 -11.24 -15.26 2.38
C VAL A 11 -12.34 -15.21 3.43
N VAL A 12 -13.30 -14.34 3.21
CA VAL A 12 -14.55 -14.27 3.97
C VAL A 12 -15.71 -14.76 3.11
N PHE A 13 -16.58 -15.56 3.71
CA PHE A 13 -17.80 -16.00 3.05
C PHE A 13 -18.91 -14.98 3.27
N LYS A 14 -19.33 -14.31 2.20
CA LYS A 14 -20.35 -13.28 2.24
C LYS A 14 -21.34 -13.46 1.09
N ASN A 15 -22.64 -13.35 1.39
CA ASN A 15 -23.71 -13.45 0.38
C ASN A 15 -23.66 -14.71 -0.50
N GLY A 16 -23.19 -15.82 0.04
CA GLY A 16 -23.15 -17.10 -0.69
C GLY A 16 -21.88 -17.39 -1.46
N HIS A 17 -20.87 -16.48 -1.46
CA HIS A 17 -19.58 -16.68 -2.11
C HIS A 17 -18.42 -16.19 -1.23
N TYR A 18 -17.21 -16.57 -1.64
CA TYR A 18 -15.99 -16.17 -0.97
C TYR A 18 -15.52 -14.83 -1.51
N GLU A 19 -15.23 -13.89 -0.61
CA GLU A 19 -14.63 -12.60 -0.92
C GLU A 19 -13.28 -12.48 -0.22
N ILE A 20 -12.31 -11.84 -0.88
CA ILE A 20 -11.05 -11.48 -0.23
C ILE A 20 -11.30 -10.23 0.61
N ALA A 21 -11.13 -10.34 1.90
CA ALA A 21 -11.19 -9.20 2.79
C ALA A 21 -9.97 -8.31 2.56
N LYS A 22 -10.21 -7.16 1.94
CA LYS A 22 -9.16 -6.17 1.64
C LYS A 22 -8.98 -5.16 2.75
N GLU A 23 -9.99 -5.01 3.59
CA GLU A 23 -10.05 -3.99 4.64
C GLU A 23 -9.89 -4.63 6.00
N ASN A 24 -9.12 -3.99 6.85
CA ASN A 24 -8.96 -4.35 8.26
C ASN A 24 -8.49 -5.80 8.49
N LEU A 25 -7.39 -6.20 7.84
CA LEU A 25 -6.83 -7.55 7.92
C LEU A 25 -6.53 -7.99 9.37
N LYS A 26 -6.14 -7.06 10.24
CA LYS A 26 -5.85 -7.36 11.66
C LYS A 26 -7.10 -7.84 12.39
N SER A 27 -8.25 -7.25 12.13
CA SER A 27 -9.52 -7.67 12.75
C SER A 27 -9.95 -9.07 12.32
N LEU A 28 -9.57 -9.52 11.13
CA LEU A 28 -9.83 -10.88 10.65
C LEU A 28 -9.11 -11.95 11.46
N PHE A 29 -7.90 -11.70 11.95
CA PHE A 29 -7.17 -12.66 12.77
C PHE A 29 -7.82 -12.89 14.13
N ASN A 30 -8.56 -11.88 14.61
CA ASN A 30 -9.22 -11.91 15.92
C ASN A 30 -10.73 -12.10 15.84
N ALA A 31 -11.34 -12.04 14.66
CA ALA A 31 -12.76 -12.16 14.47
C ALA A 31 -13.22 -13.63 14.39
N THR A 32 -14.41 -13.91 14.95
CA THR A 32 -15.11 -15.16 14.70
C THR A 32 -15.92 -15.00 13.43
N ILE A 33 -15.49 -15.66 12.36
CA ILE A 33 -16.17 -15.60 11.06
C ILE A 33 -17.03 -16.87 10.88
N PRO A 34 -18.35 -16.75 10.68
CA PRO A 34 -19.20 -17.87 10.41
C PRO A 34 -18.97 -18.40 8.99
N PHE A 35 -18.67 -19.69 8.87
CA PHE A 35 -18.56 -20.38 7.60
C PHE A 35 -19.79 -21.24 7.35
N LYS A 36 -20.25 -21.28 6.11
CA LYS A 36 -21.36 -22.15 5.69
C LYS A 36 -20.96 -23.62 5.75
N ASP A 37 -19.75 -23.94 5.37
CA ASP A 37 -19.14 -25.26 5.52
C ASP A 37 -17.89 -25.16 6.40
N LYS A 38 -17.93 -25.82 7.55
CA LYS A 38 -16.84 -25.79 8.52
C LYS A 38 -15.69 -26.74 8.17
N LYS A 39 -15.92 -27.78 7.41
CA LYS A 39 -14.91 -28.83 7.13
C LYS A 39 -13.66 -28.30 6.42
N PRO A 40 -13.75 -27.59 5.29
CA PRO A 40 -12.57 -27.02 4.63
C PRO A 40 -11.81 -26.04 5.54
N TYR A 41 -12.54 -25.24 6.31
CA TYR A 41 -11.97 -24.31 7.27
C TYR A 41 -11.20 -25.00 8.39
N GLU A 42 -11.77 -26.06 8.98
CA GLU A 42 -11.11 -26.83 10.04
C GLU A 42 -9.89 -27.57 9.50
N GLN A 43 -9.96 -28.14 8.29
CA GLN A 43 -8.84 -28.82 7.65
C GLN A 43 -7.70 -27.85 7.36
N PHE A 44 -8.00 -26.67 6.85
CA PHE A 44 -7.01 -25.63 6.58
C PHE A 44 -6.27 -25.24 7.86
N TRP A 45 -6.99 -24.87 8.91
CA TRP A 45 -6.36 -24.43 10.15
C TRP A 45 -5.69 -25.55 10.96
N LYS A 46 -6.11 -26.79 10.78
CA LYS A 46 -5.40 -27.93 11.32
C LYS A 46 -3.99 -28.04 10.73
N LYS A 47 -3.84 -27.70 9.44
CA LYS A 47 -2.55 -27.70 8.74
C LYS A 47 -1.71 -26.49 9.05
N TYR A 48 -2.29 -25.31 9.11
CA TYR A 48 -1.57 -24.04 9.13
C TYR A 48 -1.56 -23.31 10.47
N LYS A 49 -2.08 -23.91 11.55
CA LYS A 49 -2.22 -23.32 12.89
C LYS A 49 -2.83 -21.91 12.85
N ARG A 50 -3.90 -21.70 13.52
CA ARG A 50 -4.61 -20.43 13.50
C ARG A 50 -4.77 -19.82 14.90
N PRO A 51 -4.92 -18.49 14.95
CA PRO A 51 -4.57 -17.56 13.87
C PRO A 51 -3.08 -17.64 13.58
N PRO A 52 -2.58 -17.08 12.47
CA PRO A 52 -1.15 -16.92 12.26
C PRO A 52 -0.53 -16.25 13.49
N LEU A 53 0.65 -16.68 13.91
CA LEU A 53 1.37 -16.07 15.02
C LEU A 53 1.55 -14.57 14.74
N GLU A 54 1.51 -13.73 15.76
CA GLU A 54 1.55 -12.26 15.63
C GLU A 54 2.76 -11.77 14.83
N GLU A 55 3.91 -12.43 14.98
CA GLU A 55 5.13 -12.18 14.19
C GLU A 55 4.91 -12.33 12.68
N PHE A 56 4.05 -13.27 12.25
CA PHE A 56 3.74 -13.50 10.84
C PHE A 56 2.59 -12.62 10.34
N GLN A 57 1.72 -12.13 11.22
CA GLN A 57 0.63 -11.23 10.84
C GLN A 57 1.18 -9.96 10.19
N LYS A 58 2.20 -9.36 10.80
CA LYS A 58 2.86 -8.17 10.22
C LYS A 58 3.43 -8.46 8.84
N TYR A 59 4.12 -9.58 8.68
CA TYR A 59 4.67 -10.01 7.39
C TYR A 59 3.59 -10.23 6.32
N ILE A 60 2.44 -10.79 6.71
CA ILE A 60 1.30 -11.00 5.81
C ILE A 60 0.69 -9.66 5.41
N LEU A 61 0.50 -8.75 6.36
CA LEU A 61 -0.03 -7.41 6.10
C LEU A 61 0.86 -6.61 5.13
N GLU A 62 2.17 -6.69 5.32
CA GLU A 62 3.15 -6.06 4.43
C GLU A 62 3.10 -6.61 3.00
N ARG A 63 2.59 -7.83 2.81
CA ARG A 63 2.52 -8.55 1.54
C ARG A 63 1.09 -8.77 1.05
N LYS A 64 0.16 -7.98 1.52
CA LYS A 64 -1.26 -8.08 1.16
C LYS A 64 -1.48 -8.17 -0.36
N ASP A 65 -0.70 -7.43 -1.15
CA ASP A 65 -0.85 -7.42 -2.60
C ASP A 65 -0.51 -8.77 -3.26
N LEU A 66 0.32 -9.59 -2.60
CA LEU A 66 0.62 -10.95 -3.07
C LEU A 66 -0.55 -11.93 -2.83
N LEU A 67 -1.52 -11.55 -2.01
CA LEU A 67 -2.71 -12.34 -1.73
C LEU A 67 -3.80 -12.12 -2.80
N VAL A 68 -3.65 -11.09 -3.62
CA VAL A 68 -4.53 -10.85 -4.76
C VAL A 68 -4.12 -11.77 -5.91
N PRO A 69 -5.06 -12.46 -6.59
CA PRO A 69 -4.76 -13.30 -7.75
C PRO A 69 -3.89 -12.57 -8.79
N GLN A 70 -2.95 -13.31 -9.38
CA GLN A 70 -1.96 -12.73 -10.29
C GLN A 70 -2.59 -11.99 -11.46
N ASP A 71 -3.67 -12.51 -12.04
CA ASP A 71 -4.38 -11.90 -13.15
C ASP A 71 -5.02 -10.54 -12.78
N ILE A 72 -5.42 -10.38 -11.53
CA ILE A 72 -5.96 -9.11 -11.01
C ILE A 72 -4.81 -8.12 -10.77
N ARG A 73 -3.67 -8.60 -10.23
CA ARG A 73 -2.47 -7.78 -10.04
C ARG A 73 -1.93 -7.28 -11.37
N GLU A 74 -1.81 -8.16 -12.36
CA GLU A 74 -1.35 -7.81 -13.70
C GLU A 74 -2.26 -6.78 -14.37
N ARG A 75 -3.59 -6.93 -14.25
CA ARG A 75 -4.54 -5.95 -14.77
C ARG A 75 -4.46 -4.58 -14.10
N LYS A 76 -4.13 -4.54 -12.81
CA LYS A 76 -3.96 -3.30 -12.06
C LYS A 76 -2.54 -2.74 -12.14
N GLY A 77 -1.58 -3.53 -12.61
CA GLY A 77 -0.16 -3.19 -12.57
C GLY A 77 0.39 -3.04 -11.16
N ALA A 78 -0.34 -3.54 -10.16
CA ALA A 78 0.01 -3.37 -8.74
C ALA A 78 1.01 -4.44 -8.31
N TYR A 79 2.25 -4.05 -8.11
CA TYR A 79 3.32 -4.93 -7.65
C TYR A 79 3.84 -4.50 -6.29
N PHE A 80 3.99 -5.50 -5.41
CA PHE A 80 4.63 -5.32 -4.12
C PHE A 80 6.14 -5.09 -4.31
N THR A 81 6.69 -4.06 -3.65
CA THR A 81 8.15 -3.84 -3.65
C THR A 81 8.79 -4.69 -2.56
N PRO A 82 9.63 -5.69 -2.90
CA PRO A 82 10.33 -6.50 -1.92
C PRO A 82 11.26 -5.65 -1.05
N ARG A 83 11.38 -6.02 0.23
CA ARG A 83 12.15 -5.28 1.23
C ARG A 83 13.61 -5.05 0.83
N ILE A 84 14.25 -6.02 0.19
CA ILE A 84 15.63 -5.89 -0.28
C ILE A 84 15.82 -4.72 -1.26
N TRP A 85 14.82 -4.49 -2.13
CA TRP A 85 14.86 -3.36 -3.07
C TRP A 85 14.57 -2.03 -2.38
N VAL A 86 13.70 -2.05 -1.37
CA VAL A 86 13.43 -0.87 -0.53
C VAL A 86 14.69 -0.43 0.18
N GLU A 87 15.36 -1.33 0.88
CA GLU A 87 16.60 -1.05 1.61
C GLU A 87 17.72 -0.58 0.67
N LEU A 88 17.88 -1.24 -0.48
CA LEU A 88 18.90 -0.89 -1.45
C LEU A 88 18.64 0.48 -2.09
N SER A 89 17.41 0.78 -2.48
CA SER A 89 17.08 2.08 -3.08
C SER A 89 17.23 3.23 -2.08
N GLN A 90 16.84 3.04 -0.81
CA GLN A 90 17.04 4.04 0.23
C GLN A 90 18.53 4.28 0.51
N LYS A 91 19.36 3.23 0.45
CA LYS A 91 20.81 3.38 0.53
C LYS A 91 21.35 4.23 -0.62
N TYR A 92 20.92 3.96 -1.87
CA TYR A 92 21.35 4.78 -3.02
C TYR A 92 20.90 6.24 -2.91
N ILE A 93 19.73 6.50 -2.32
CA ILE A 93 19.30 7.88 -2.03
C ILE A 93 20.28 8.53 -1.04
N ALA A 94 20.63 7.84 0.04
CA ALA A 94 21.59 8.32 1.01
C ALA A 94 22.99 8.54 0.41
N ASP A 95 23.45 7.65 -0.47
CA ASP A 95 24.74 7.80 -1.18
C ASP A 95 24.79 9.07 -2.05
N VAL A 96 23.64 9.53 -2.56
CA VAL A 96 23.54 10.73 -3.43
C VAL A 96 23.27 12.00 -2.65
N LEU A 97 22.36 11.94 -1.66
CA LEU A 97 21.87 13.13 -0.94
C LEU A 97 22.56 13.35 0.42
N GLY A 98 23.33 12.36 0.90
CA GLY A 98 23.97 12.36 2.22
C GLY A 98 23.21 11.54 3.24
N GLU A 99 23.89 11.13 4.32
CA GLU A 99 23.32 10.27 5.36
C GLU A 99 22.13 10.91 6.09
N ASP A 100 22.16 12.24 6.25
CA ASP A 100 21.12 13.01 6.95
C ASP A 100 19.98 13.46 6.01
N TRP A 101 19.88 12.88 4.80
CA TRP A 101 18.92 13.32 3.78
C TRP A 101 17.48 13.35 4.26
N GLN A 102 17.06 12.46 5.15
CA GLN A 102 15.70 12.42 5.66
C GLN A 102 15.32 13.63 6.53
N GLU A 103 16.32 14.32 7.11
CA GLU A 103 16.11 15.57 7.86
C GLU A 103 16.06 16.79 6.94
N GLU A 104 16.69 16.69 5.76
CA GLU A 104 16.80 17.82 4.84
C GLU A 104 15.79 17.80 3.70
N TYR A 105 15.34 16.61 3.31
CA TYR A 105 14.49 16.41 2.14
C TYR A 105 13.12 15.90 2.54
N TYR A 106 12.12 16.27 1.73
CA TYR A 106 10.78 15.71 1.78
C TYR A 106 10.69 14.54 0.81
N VAL A 107 9.87 13.55 1.14
CA VAL A 107 9.61 12.38 0.31
C VAL A 107 8.13 12.31 -0.03
N TRP A 108 7.81 12.12 -1.29
CA TRP A 108 6.45 11.81 -1.69
C TRP A 108 6.43 10.55 -2.57
N ASP A 109 5.76 9.51 -2.06
CA ASP A 109 5.38 8.35 -2.86
C ASP A 109 3.95 8.56 -3.38
N CYS A 110 3.83 8.92 -4.66
CA CYS A 110 2.54 9.21 -5.29
C CYS A 110 1.83 7.96 -5.84
N ALA A 111 2.42 6.77 -5.68
CA ALA A 111 1.85 5.47 -6.03
C ALA A 111 2.09 4.44 -4.92
N ALA A 112 1.91 4.86 -3.66
CA ALA A 112 2.39 4.17 -2.48
C ALA A 112 1.77 2.77 -2.25
N GLY A 113 0.60 2.48 -2.85
CA GLY A 113 -0.12 1.26 -2.53
C GLY A 113 -0.32 1.13 -1.02
N THR A 114 0.21 0.10 -0.40
CA THR A 114 0.16 -0.09 1.05
C THR A 114 1.35 0.50 1.81
N GLY A 115 2.19 1.33 1.14
CA GLY A 115 3.30 2.05 1.76
C GLY A 115 4.58 1.23 1.98
N ASN A 116 4.78 0.14 1.24
CA ASN A 116 5.95 -0.73 1.43
C ASN A 116 7.27 -0.03 1.09
N LEU A 117 7.27 0.82 0.07
CA LEU A 117 8.46 1.54 -0.37
C LEU A 117 8.98 2.51 0.71
N LEU A 118 8.07 3.01 1.55
CA LEU A 118 8.38 3.96 2.62
C LEU A 118 8.84 3.28 3.92
N ALA A 119 8.83 1.94 3.97
CA ALA A 119 9.28 1.19 5.14
C ALA A 119 10.76 1.43 5.42
N GLY A 120 11.11 1.77 6.66
CA GLY A 120 12.47 2.08 7.08
C GLY A 120 12.83 3.56 7.06
N LEU A 121 12.02 4.43 6.46
CA LEU A 121 12.15 5.87 6.63
C LEU A 121 11.75 6.27 8.05
N THR A 122 12.46 7.25 8.61
CA THR A 122 12.38 7.58 10.04
C THR A 122 11.71 8.92 10.34
N ASN A 123 11.80 9.90 9.44
CA ASN A 123 11.24 11.22 9.66
C ASN A 123 9.82 11.33 9.10
N LYS A 124 8.83 10.89 9.88
CA LYS A 124 7.41 10.91 9.50
C LYS A 124 6.85 12.28 9.11
N TYR A 125 7.49 13.38 9.56
CA TYR A 125 7.05 14.74 9.25
C TYR A 125 7.45 15.19 7.84
N HIS A 126 8.34 14.45 7.19
CA HIS A 126 8.82 14.72 5.84
C HIS A 126 8.28 13.71 4.81
N ILE A 127 7.40 12.78 5.19
CA ILE A 127 6.93 11.69 4.33
C ILE A 127 5.47 11.88 3.97
N PHE A 128 5.19 11.91 2.67
CA PHE A 128 3.83 11.93 2.11
C PHE A 128 3.61 10.66 1.29
N ALA A 129 2.43 10.09 1.43
CA ALA A 129 2.04 8.87 0.72
C ALA A 129 0.66 9.03 0.12
N SER A 130 0.55 8.83 -1.18
CA SER A 130 -0.75 8.83 -1.85
C SER A 130 -0.93 7.62 -2.74
N THR A 131 -2.16 7.21 -2.92
CA THR A 131 -2.54 6.07 -3.73
C THR A 131 -3.92 6.25 -4.32
N LEU A 132 -4.20 5.55 -5.42
CA LEU A 132 -5.48 5.61 -6.10
C LEU A 132 -6.63 4.97 -5.29
N ASP A 133 -6.35 3.86 -4.62
CA ASP A 133 -7.35 3.07 -3.93
C ASP A 133 -7.51 3.49 -2.45
N GLN A 134 -8.73 3.84 -2.03
CA GLN A 134 -9.03 4.15 -0.62
C GLN A 134 -8.72 2.98 0.31
N SER A 135 -8.86 1.74 -0.15
CA SER A 135 -8.50 0.55 0.64
C SER A 135 -7.02 0.51 1.02
N ASP A 136 -6.15 1.05 0.18
CA ASP A 136 -4.71 1.12 0.45
C ASP A 136 -4.39 2.25 1.43
N VAL A 137 -5.11 3.39 1.35
CA VAL A 137 -5.05 4.44 2.38
C VAL A 137 -5.42 3.87 3.74
N ASN A 138 -6.53 3.12 3.81
CA ASN A 138 -6.99 2.50 5.06
C ASN A 138 -5.94 1.51 5.60
N ALA A 139 -5.31 0.72 4.73
CA ALA A 139 -4.24 -0.19 5.13
C ALA A 139 -3.00 0.56 5.66
N MET A 140 -2.63 1.70 5.07
CA MET A 140 -1.54 2.53 5.59
C MET A 140 -1.91 3.16 6.94
N HIS A 141 -3.14 3.62 7.13
CA HIS A 141 -3.62 4.12 8.43
C HIS A 141 -3.56 3.02 9.50
N GLU A 142 -3.98 1.80 9.18
CA GLU A 142 -3.83 0.66 10.10
C GLU A 142 -2.37 0.37 10.44
N ARG A 143 -1.46 0.51 9.49
CA ARG A 143 -0.01 0.39 9.73
C ARG A 143 0.51 1.49 10.67
N ILE A 144 0.00 2.72 10.57
CA ILE A 144 0.33 3.81 11.49
C ILE A 144 -0.08 3.46 12.92
N GLU A 145 -1.28 2.94 13.10
CA GLU A 145 -1.77 2.46 14.41
C GLU A 145 -0.90 1.33 14.98
N ASN A 146 -0.24 0.56 14.12
CA ASN A 146 0.71 -0.49 14.48
C ASN A 146 2.18 -0.04 14.50
N GLY A 147 2.44 1.28 14.51
CA GLY A 147 3.76 1.85 14.72
C GLY A 147 4.54 2.20 13.44
N ALA A 148 3.91 2.23 12.26
CA ALA A 148 4.55 2.76 11.07
C ALA A 148 4.83 4.26 11.23
N LEU A 149 6.01 4.69 10.79
CA LEU A 149 6.46 6.08 10.90
C LEU A 149 5.92 6.94 9.75
N LEU A 150 4.60 7.08 9.69
CA LEU A 150 3.88 7.97 8.79
C LEU A 150 2.92 8.84 9.61
N LEU A 151 2.54 10.00 9.08
CA LEU A 151 1.48 10.81 9.65
C LEU A 151 0.15 10.50 8.96
N HIS A 152 -0.90 10.37 9.77
CA HIS A 152 -2.24 10.05 9.28
C HIS A 152 -2.71 11.05 8.22
N ASP A 153 -2.48 12.36 8.44
CA ASP A 153 -2.90 13.43 7.54
C ASP A 153 -2.07 13.51 6.25
N TYR A 154 -0.90 12.86 6.21
CA TYR A 154 -0.01 12.82 5.06
C TYR A 154 -0.18 11.54 4.22
N VAL A 155 -1.10 10.67 4.64
CA VAL A 155 -1.55 9.49 3.88
C VAL A 155 -2.94 9.78 3.33
N PHE A 156 -3.09 9.79 2.00
CA PHE A 156 -4.32 10.26 1.37
C PHE A 156 -4.60 9.60 0.02
N GLN A 157 -5.88 9.58 -0.37
CA GLN A 157 -6.27 9.13 -1.70
C GLN A 157 -6.01 10.25 -2.71
N PHE A 158 -5.31 9.92 -3.79
CA PHE A 158 -5.01 10.86 -4.85
C PHE A 158 -4.75 10.14 -6.17
N ASP A 159 -5.41 10.57 -7.24
CA ASP A 159 -5.10 10.18 -8.60
C ASP A 159 -4.08 11.18 -9.17
N PHE A 160 -2.81 10.81 -9.13
CA PHE A 160 -1.71 11.68 -9.55
C PHE A 160 -1.83 12.18 -10.99
N LEU A 161 -2.53 11.44 -11.85
CA LEU A 161 -2.66 11.77 -13.27
C LEU A 161 -3.89 12.62 -13.57
N ASN A 162 -4.96 12.52 -12.78
CA ASN A 162 -6.24 13.12 -13.11
C ASN A 162 -6.76 14.11 -12.06
N ASP A 163 -6.34 14.01 -10.80
CA ASP A 163 -6.77 14.94 -9.76
C ASP A 163 -6.06 16.31 -9.90
N GLU A 164 -6.76 17.37 -9.54
CA GLU A 164 -6.17 18.70 -9.47
C GLU A 164 -5.23 18.83 -8.27
N PHE A 165 -4.07 19.47 -8.49
CA PHE A 165 -3.07 19.73 -7.45
C PHE A 165 -3.50 20.94 -6.60
N LEU A 166 -4.57 20.75 -5.84
CA LEU A 166 -5.14 21.74 -4.92
C LEU A 166 -5.07 21.23 -3.47
N PRO A 167 -4.82 22.13 -2.49
CA PRO A 167 -4.76 21.77 -1.09
C PRO A 167 -6.17 21.54 -0.52
N LYS A 168 -6.23 20.76 0.57
CA LYS A 168 -7.49 20.49 1.30
C LYS A 168 -8.17 21.78 1.75
N SER A 169 -7.44 22.80 2.16
CA SER A 169 -7.96 24.10 2.56
C SER A 169 -8.68 24.87 1.43
N LYS A 170 -8.44 24.49 0.17
CA LYS A 170 -9.10 25.05 -1.02
C LYS A 170 -10.02 24.05 -1.71
N GLY A 171 -10.45 23.01 -1.00
CA GLY A 171 -11.36 22.00 -1.54
C GLY A 171 -10.70 20.89 -2.37
N GLY A 172 -9.37 20.85 -2.43
CA GLY A 172 -8.60 19.80 -3.07
C GLY A 172 -8.32 18.60 -2.17
N LYS A 173 -7.39 17.73 -2.60
CA LYS A 173 -7.04 16.50 -1.90
C LYS A 173 -5.64 16.52 -1.27
N LEU A 174 -4.76 17.42 -1.69
CA LEU A 174 -3.40 17.48 -1.17
C LEU A 174 -3.38 17.98 0.28
N PRO A 175 -2.56 17.40 1.17
CA PRO A 175 -2.20 18.04 2.42
C PRO A 175 -1.65 19.45 2.13
N ASP A 176 -2.03 20.43 2.96
CA ASP A 176 -1.63 21.82 2.77
C ASP A 176 -0.10 21.98 2.82
N ASP A 177 0.57 21.21 3.68
CA ASP A 177 2.03 21.20 3.77
C ASP A 177 2.68 20.71 2.47
N LEU A 178 2.17 19.62 1.87
CA LEU A 178 2.67 19.14 0.59
C LEU A 178 2.43 20.18 -0.53
N TYR A 179 1.26 20.80 -0.54
CA TYR A 179 0.97 21.86 -1.51
C TYR A 179 1.94 23.03 -1.37
N ASN A 180 2.23 23.46 -0.13
CA ASN A 180 3.21 24.51 0.14
C ASN A 180 4.62 24.12 -0.32
N ILE A 181 5.01 22.84 -0.18
CA ILE A 181 6.31 22.35 -0.66
C ILE A 181 6.37 22.40 -2.20
N ILE A 182 5.31 21.95 -2.87
CA ILE A 182 5.28 21.90 -4.35
C ILE A 182 5.29 23.30 -4.97
N THR A 183 4.61 24.26 -4.35
CA THR A 183 4.46 25.63 -4.88
C THR A 183 5.60 26.56 -4.50
N ASP A 184 6.36 26.27 -3.47
CA ASP A 184 7.54 27.02 -3.08
C ASP A 184 8.79 26.49 -3.83
N GLU A 185 9.49 27.37 -4.54
CA GLU A 185 10.62 26.96 -5.37
C GLU A 185 11.77 26.32 -4.56
N GLU A 186 12.10 26.88 -3.40
CA GLU A 186 13.22 26.38 -2.60
C GLU A 186 12.87 25.06 -1.90
N LYS A 187 11.66 24.93 -1.39
CA LYS A 187 11.20 23.68 -0.78
C LYS A 187 11.05 22.56 -1.81
N ARG A 188 10.55 22.90 -3.01
CA ARG A 188 10.39 21.93 -4.09
C ARG A 188 11.72 21.32 -4.54
N LYS A 189 12.81 22.08 -4.48
CA LYS A 189 14.17 21.55 -4.75
C LYS A 189 14.58 20.44 -3.76
N LYS A 190 13.96 20.42 -2.60
CA LYS A 190 14.17 19.40 -1.56
C LYS A 190 13.08 18.31 -1.55
N LEU A 191 12.21 18.24 -2.56
CA LEU A 191 11.20 17.21 -2.68
C LEU A 191 11.72 16.04 -3.54
N VAL A 192 11.82 14.88 -2.93
CA VAL A 192 12.14 13.61 -3.59
C VAL A 192 10.84 12.89 -3.96
N ILE A 193 10.61 12.66 -5.24
CA ILE A 193 9.57 11.75 -5.71
C ILE A 193 10.14 10.34 -5.70
N TYR A 194 9.72 9.54 -4.74
CA TYR A 194 10.22 8.20 -4.51
C TYR A 194 9.09 7.20 -4.75
N ILE A 195 9.06 6.59 -5.94
CA ILE A 195 7.94 5.78 -6.39
C ILE A 195 8.37 4.47 -7.02
N ASN A 196 7.51 3.46 -6.89
CA ASN A 196 7.48 2.27 -7.72
C ASN A 196 6.09 2.19 -8.38
N PRO A 197 5.91 2.84 -9.55
CA PRO A 197 4.59 2.98 -10.16
C PRO A 197 4.06 1.63 -10.66
N PRO A 198 2.73 1.48 -10.82
CA PRO A 198 2.16 0.29 -11.41
C PRO A 198 2.61 0.11 -12.85
N TYR A 199 3.00 -1.12 -13.21
CA TYR A 199 3.37 -1.50 -14.57
C TYR A 199 2.18 -2.18 -15.23
N ALA A 200 1.65 -1.60 -16.31
CA ALA A 200 0.70 -2.28 -17.18
C ALA A 200 1.40 -2.70 -18.47
N GLU A 201 1.36 -3.98 -18.82
CA GLU A 201 1.71 -4.39 -20.18
C GLU A 201 0.65 -3.85 -21.15
N SER A 202 1.07 -3.11 -22.15
CA SER A 202 0.24 -2.77 -23.30
C SER A 202 0.01 -4.03 -24.13
N GLY A 203 -0.91 -4.90 -23.68
CA GLY A 203 -1.33 -6.06 -24.43
C GLY A 203 -1.95 -5.61 -25.76
N SER A 204 -1.39 -6.09 -26.86
CA SER A 204 -1.90 -5.94 -28.21
C SER A 204 -3.40 -6.28 -28.26
N THR A 205 -4.17 -5.39 -28.87
CA THR A 205 -5.52 -5.62 -29.38
C THR A 205 -6.65 -5.84 -28.38
N LYS A 206 -7.14 -4.75 -27.85
CA LYS A 206 -8.54 -4.29 -27.88
C LYS A 206 -8.53 -2.93 -27.20
N LYS A 207 -9.08 -1.92 -27.89
CA LYS A 207 -9.27 -0.57 -27.35
C LYS A 207 -9.71 -0.66 -25.90
N ARG A 208 -8.79 -0.53 -25.00
CA ARG A 208 -9.04 -0.17 -23.62
C ARG A 208 -8.63 1.27 -23.52
N ASP A 209 -9.51 2.06 -22.93
CA ASP A 209 -9.18 3.39 -22.46
C ASP A 209 -8.09 3.29 -21.37
N ALA A 210 -6.90 2.90 -21.78
CA ALA A 210 -5.69 3.03 -20.99
C ALA A 210 -5.27 4.49 -21.13
N LYS A 211 -5.85 5.34 -20.31
CA LYS A 211 -5.29 6.66 -20.00
C LYS A 211 -4.06 6.50 -19.13
N ILE A 212 -3.10 5.70 -19.58
CA ILE A 212 -1.76 5.59 -19.04
C ILE A 212 -0.86 5.60 -20.28
N GLY A 213 -0.43 6.75 -20.63
CA GLY A 213 0.58 7.03 -21.63
C GLY A 213 1.52 8.03 -21.05
#